data_fab248719f5eff9f2ee1b4707ceafb31
#
_entry.id   fab248719f5eff9f2ee1b4707ceafb31
#
_cell.length_a   1.000
_cell.length_b   1.000
_cell.length_c   1.000
_cell.angle_alpha   90.00
_cell.angle_beta   90.00
_cell.angle_gamma   90.00
#
_symmetry.space_group_name_H-M   'P 1'
#
loop_
_entity.id
_entity.type
_entity.pdbx_description
1 polymer ?
#
loop_
_entity_poly.entity_id
_entity_poly.type
_entity_poly.pdbx_seq_one_letter_code
_entity_poly.pdbx_strand_id
1 'polypeptide(L)' 'MAESFALTEAFYYILLSLYQPLHGYGIMQKAQEFSGGRVRLAAGTLYGALNALLEKGWIEALPVQAGSRKKEYQLT' A
#
# COMPACT_ATOMS: atom_id res chain seq x y z
N MET A 1 12.72 -16.76 2.53
CA MET A 1 12.73 -16.62 1.09
C MET A 1 11.99 -15.37 0.65
N ALA A 2 12.47 -14.84 -0.40
CA ALA A 2 11.88 -13.63 -0.93
C ALA A 2 10.42 -13.83 -1.33
N GLU A 3 9.77 -12.75 -1.54
CA GLU A 3 8.40 -12.76 -2.01
C GLU A 3 8.35 -13.39 -3.39
N SER A 4 7.28 -14.10 -3.66
CA SER A 4 7.12 -14.82 -4.92
C SER A 4 6.32 -14.01 -5.94
N PHE A 5 6.41 -12.69 -5.87
CA PHE A 5 5.68 -11.83 -6.80
C PHE A 5 6.58 -10.68 -7.26
N ALA A 6 6.29 -10.14 -8.42
CA ALA A 6 7.04 -9.04 -8.98
C ALA A 6 6.71 -7.73 -8.26
N LEU A 7 7.66 -6.80 -8.23
CA LEU A 7 7.42 -5.50 -7.62
C LEU A 7 6.28 -4.76 -8.30
N THR A 8 6.12 -4.95 -9.62
CA THR A 8 5.01 -4.34 -10.35
C THR A 8 3.66 -4.87 -9.87
N GLU A 9 3.61 -6.13 -9.46
CA GLU A 9 2.39 -6.67 -8.86
C GLU A 9 2.08 -5.99 -7.53
N ALA A 10 3.12 -5.74 -6.74
CA ALA A 10 2.92 -5.03 -5.47
C ALA A 10 2.33 -3.65 -5.73
N PHE A 11 2.88 -2.92 -6.70
CA PHE A 11 2.34 -1.61 -7.07
C PHE A 11 0.88 -1.71 -7.51
N TYR A 12 0.60 -2.71 -8.34
CA TYR A 12 -0.76 -2.90 -8.86
C TYR A 12 -1.77 -3.09 -7.72
N TYR A 13 -1.46 -4.00 -6.80
CA TYR A 13 -2.40 -4.29 -5.72
C TYR A 13 -2.49 -3.16 -4.70
N ILE A 14 -1.40 -2.43 -4.48
CA ILE A 14 -1.45 -1.26 -3.62
C ILE A 14 -2.38 -0.21 -4.23
N LEU A 15 -2.20 0.09 -5.50
CA LEU A 15 -3.04 1.08 -6.17
C LEU A 15 -4.51 0.63 -6.20
N LEU A 16 -4.73 -0.66 -6.47
CA LEU A 16 -6.07 -1.21 -6.48
C LEU A 16 -6.75 -1.08 -5.12
N SER A 17 -5.98 -1.25 -4.04
CA SER A 17 -6.53 -1.16 -2.69
C SER A 17 -6.98 0.27 -2.34
N LEU A 18 -6.46 1.26 -3.04
CA LEU A 18 -6.69 2.66 -2.70
C LEU A 18 -7.91 3.25 -3.42
N TYR A 19 -8.89 2.41 -3.74
CA TYR A 19 -10.18 2.94 -4.21
C TYR A 19 -10.85 3.78 -3.10
N GLN A 20 -10.34 3.68 -1.89
CA GLN A 20 -10.68 4.56 -0.78
C GLN A 20 -9.41 4.75 0.04
N PRO A 21 -9.31 5.83 0.83
CA PRO A 21 -8.12 6.04 1.66
C PRO A 21 -7.92 4.90 2.65
N LEU A 22 -6.67 4.47 2.79
CA LEU A 22 -6.32 3.37 3.70
C LEU A 22 -4.98 3.64 4.34
N HIS A 23 -4.82 3.15 5.57
CA HIS A 23 -3.50 3.10 6.22
C HIS A 23 -2.75 1.86 5.73
N GLY A 24 -1.45 1.80 6.06
CA GLY A 24 -0.59 0.74 5.53
C GLY A 24 -1.08 -0.66 5.81
N TYR A 25 -1.54 -0.93 7.03
CA TYR A 25 -2.02 -2.27 7.37
C TYR A 25 -3.24 -2.64 6.53
N GLY A 26 -4.15 -1.69 6.32
CA GLY A 26 -5.31 -1.93 5.48
C GLY A 26 -4.92 -2.23 4.03
N ILE A 27 -3.88 -1.54 3.53
CA ILE A 27 -3.37 -1.80 2.19
C ILE A 27 -2.85 -3.23 2.11
N MET A 28 -2.09 -3.67 3.12
CA MET A 28 -1.56 -5.03 3.16
C MET A 28 -2.69 -6.06 3.12
N GLN A 29 -3.72 -5.83 3.92
CA GLN A 29 -4.86 -6.75 3.95
C GLN A 29 -5.59 -6.81 2.62
N LYS A 30 -5.83 -5.66 2.00
CA LYS A 30 -6.53 -5.62 0.72
C LYS A 30 -5.72 -6.27 -0.39
N ALA A 31 -4.41 -6.04 -0.40
CA ALA A 31 -3.54 -6.67 -1.40
C ALA A 31 -3.61 -8.19 -1.28
N GLN A 32 -3.59 -8.70 -0.05
CA GLN A 32 -3.70 -10.12 0.17
C GLN A 32 -5.06 -10.65 -0.28
N GLU A 33 -6.14 -9.94 0.04
CA GLU A 33 -7.48 -10.31 -0.36
C GLU A 33 -7.63 -10.36 -1.88
N PHE A 34 -7.24 -9.26 -2.53
CA PHE A 34 -7.45 -9.13 -3.97
C PHE A 34 -6.62 -10.11 -4.79
N SER A 35 -5.49 -10.54 -4.24
CA SER A 35 -4.62 -11.50 -4.93
C SER A 35 -4.95 -12.94 -4.57
N GLY A 36 -5.98 -13.18 -3.77
CA GLY A 36 -6.31 -14.54 -3.34
C GLY A 36 -5.29 -15.10 -2.36
N GLY A 37 -4.63 -14.25 -1.61
CA GLY A 37 -3.63 -14.66 -0.64
C GLY A 37 -2.23 -14.79 -1.20
N ARG A 38 -2.05 -14.57 -2.50
CA ARG A 38 -0.74 -14.76 -3.15
C ARG A 38 0.23 -13.63 -2.84
N VAL A 39 -0.26 -12.40 -2.80
CA VAL A 39 0.59 -11.24 -2.56
C VAL A 39 0.50 -10.84 -1.09
N ARG A 40 1.54 -11.17 -0.34
CA ARG A 40 1.63 -10.86 1.08
C ARG A 40 2.79 -9.89 1.27
N LEU A 41 2.45 -8.63 1.43
CA LEU A 41 3.46 -7.59 1.50
C LEU A 41 4.06 -7.52 2.91
N ALA A 42 5.37 -7.67 3.00
CA ALA A 42 6.07 -7.39 4.24
C ALA A 42 6.12 -5.87 4.42
N ALA A 43 6.26 -5.43 5.68
CA ALA A 43 6.25 -4.01 5.98
C ALA A 43 7.30 -3.24 5.19
N GLY A 44 8.53 -3.78 5.12
CA GLY A 44 9.58 -3.12 4.37
C GLY A 44 9.25 -2.94 2.90
N THR A 45 8.73 -4.00 2.28
CA THR A 45 8.33 -3.94 0.88
C THR A 45 7.19 -2.96 0.68
N LEU A 46 6.20 -3.00 1.58
CA LEU A 46 5.07 -2.09 1.49
C LEU A 46 5.51 -0.63 1.54
N TYR A 47 6.29 -0.27 2.56
CA TYR A 47 6.66 1.14 2.72
C TYR A 47 7.66 1.59 1.67
N GLY A 48 8.51 0.68 1.18
CA GLY A 48 9.35 0.99 0.04
C GLY A 48 8.53 1.30 -1.21
N ALA A 49 7.50 0.50 -1.46
CA ALA A 49 6.62 0.72 -2.60
C ALA A 49 5.82 2.00 -2.43
N LEU A 50 5.32 2.26 -1.22
CA LEU A 50 4.57 3.51 -0.98
C LEU A 50 5.45 4.73 -1.21
N ASN A 51 6.70 4.69 -0.76
CA ASN A 51 7.62 5.81 -1.01
C ASN A 51 7.83 6.03 -2.50
N ALA A 52 7.99 4.96 -3.26
CA ALA A 52 8.17 5.07 -4.72
C ALA A 52 6.93 5.68 -5.36
N LEU A 53 5.74 5.25 -4.94
CA LEU A 53 4.49 5.77 -5.49
C LEU A 53 4.27 7.23 -5.10
N LEU A 54 4.67 7.61 -3.90
CA LEU A 54 4.62 9.01 -3.49
C LEU A 54 5.54 9.87 -4.35
N GLU A 55 6.75 9.38 -4.61
CA GLU A 55 7.69 10.10 -5.46
C GLU A 55 7.18 10.27 -6.88
N LYS A 56 6.47 9.27 -7.39
CA LYS A 56 5.87 9.36 -8.72
C LYS A 56 4.65 10.28 -8.76
N GLY A 57 4.12 10.65 -7.60
CA GLY A 57 2.94 11.48 -7.53
C GLY A 57 1.66 10.73 -7.83
N TRP A 58 1.68 9.40 -7.79
CA TRP A 58 0.49 8.61 -8.05
C TRP A 58 -0.40 8.44 -6.82
N ILE A 59 0.18 8.60 -5.65
CA ILE A 59 -0.56 8.59 -4.38
C ILE A 59 -0.08 9.77 -3.55
N GLU A 60 -0.85 10.09 -2.53
CA GLU A 60 -0.47 11.12 -1.57
C GLU A 60 -0.80 10.66 -0.17
N ALA A 61 -0.05 11.16 0.81
CA ALA A 61 -0.31 10.86 2.20
C ALA A 61 -1.26 11.91 2.75
N LEU A 62 -2.26 11.46 3.48
CA LEU A 62 -3.21 12.36 4.10
C LEU A 62 -2.66 12.87 5.43
N PRO A 63 -3.06 14.08 5.86
CA PRO A 63 -2.65 14.58 7.16
C PRO A 63 -3.11 13.64 8.27
N VAL A 64 -2.26 13.43 9.27
CA VAL A 64 -2.60 12.63 10.43
C VAL A 64 -3.52 13.45 11.31
N GLN A 65 -4.68 12.88 11.63
CA GLN A 65 -5.63 13.58 12.47
C GLN A 65 -5.19 13.55 13.92
N ALA A 66 -5.61 14.54 14.68
CA ALA A 66 -5.30 14.61 16.10
C ALA A 66 -5.79 13.35 16.80
N GLY A 67 -4.93 12.74 17.60
CA GLY A 67 -5.27 11.52 18.31
C GLY A 67 -5.11 10.25 17.51
N SER A 68 -4.83 10.35 16.22
CA SER A 68 -4.62 9.18 15.38
C SER A 68 -3.13 8.97 15.13
N ARG A 69 -2.70 7.71 15.15
CA ARG A 69 -1.33 7.37 14.83
C ARG A 69 -1.20 6.77 13.45
N LYS A 70 -2.31 6.61 12.76
CA LYS A 70 -2.32 5.93 11.46
C LYS A 70 -2.25 6.95 10.35
N LYS A 71 -1.25 6.79 9.51
CA LYS A 71 -1.12 7.59 8.32
C LYS A 71 -1.85 6.90 7.18
N GLU A 72 -2.75 7.63 6.54
CA GLU A 72 -3.51 7.09 5.42
C GLU A 72 -2.99 7.63 4.12
N TYR A 73 -3.24 6.89 3.06
CA TYR A 73 -2.82 7.23 1.70
C TYR A 73 -4.03 7.19 0.79
N GLN A 74 -3.96 7.95 -0.30
CA GLN A 74 -5.03 7.94 -1.31
C GLN A 74 -4.42 8.20 -2.68
N LEU A 75 -5.19 7.84 -3.70
CA LEU A 75 -4.80 8.16 -5.08
C LEU A 75 -4.87 9.66 -5.31
N THR A 76 -3.95 10.16 -6.12
CA THR A 76 -3.95 11.58 -6.47
C THR A 76 -5.01 11.92 -7.51
#